data_eba7097ff99e604ee7c6aa0a7bc0920f
#
_entry.id   eba7097ff99e604ee7c6aa0a7bc0920f
#
_cell.length_a   1.000
_cell.length_b   1.000
_cell.length_c   1.000
_cell.angle_alpha   90.00
_cell.angle_beta   90.00
_cell.angle_gamma   90.00
#
_symmetry.space_group_name_H-M   'P 1'
#
loop_
_entity.id
_entity.type
_entity.pdbx_description
1 polymer ?
#
loop_
_entity_poly.entity_id
_entity_poly.type
_entity_poly.pdbx_seq_one_letter_code
_entity_poly.pdbx_strand_id
1 'polypeptide(L)'
;MFGKKNMSPVTLCYVIRSDVTIRVWATITDGKLEIAGQDLGEFVEEVWGDSDYEYWYNFSREETDKLLGVINGKKNPAEALKREFSGESGCRRMRELCEANGIKYEFSSYV
;
A
#
# COMPACT_ATOMS: atom_id res chain seq x y z
N MET A 1 -21.59 -2.67 -15.64
CA MET A 1 -21.37 -2.56 -15.06
C MET A 1 -20.69 -2.44 -14.83
N PHE A 2 -20.42 -2.35 -14.98
CA PHE A 2 -20.11 -2.35 -14.46
C PHE A 2 -19.64 -2.08 -13.50
N GLY A 3 -19.27 -2.12 -13.33
CA GLY A 3 -19.36 -2.21 -11.93
C GLY A 3 -18.21 -1.65 -11.15
N LYS A 4 -18.47 -1.40 -9.91
CA LYS A 4 -17.46 -0.94 -8.96
C LYS A 4 -16.51 -2.09 -8.68
N LYS A 5 -15.22 -1.83 -8.76
CA LYS A 5 -14.22 -2.85 -8.43
C LYS A 5 -13.90 -2.78 -6.95
N ASN A 6 -13.95 -3.93 -6.32
CA ASN A 6 -13.60 -4.07 -4.91
C ASN A 6 -12.62 -5.22 -4.76
N MET A 7 -11.70 -5.07 -3.82
CA MET A 7 -10.76 -6.12 -3.46
C MET A 7 -10.63 -6.10 -1.95
N SER A 8 -10.86 -7.27 -1.33
CA SER A 8 -10.65 -7.42 0.11
C SER A 8 -9.20 -7.18 0.45
N PRO A 9 -8.89 -6.83 1.70
CA PRO A 9 -7.50 -6.53 2.07
C PRO A 9 -6.54 -7.67 1.72
N VAL A 10 -5.45 -7.29 1.10
CA VAL A 10 -4.39 -8.21 0.67
C VAL A 10 -3.11 -7.83 1.40
N THR A 11 -2.52 -8.78 2.12
CA THR A 11 -1.27 -8.52 2.84
C THR A 11 -0.12 -8.42 1.86
N LEU A 12 0.61 -7.30 1.91
CA LEU A 12 1.80 -7.09 1.11
C LEU A 12 3.06 -7.35 1.94
N CYS A 13 3.01 -7.07 3.24
CA CYS A 13 4.15 -7.27 4.12
C CYS A 13 3.67 -7.55 5.53
N TYR A 14 4.28 -8.55 6.18
CA TYR A 14 4.03 -8.81 7.58
C TYR A 14 5.32 -9.35 8.18
N VAL A 15 6.00 -8.52 8.97
CA VAL A 15 7.29 -8.84 9.55
C VAL A 15 7.23 -8.59 11.05
N ILE A 16 7.67 -9.55 11.82
CA ILE A 16 7.75 -9.43 13.26
C ILE A 16 9.22 -9.53 13.66
N ARG A 17 9.70 -8.50 14.35
CA ARG A 17 11.04 -8.47 14.92
C ARG A 17 10.92 -8.19 16.41
N SER A 18 12.04 -8.32 17.12
CA SER A 18 12.04 -8.11 18.57
C SER A 18 11.61 -6.71 18.97
N ASP A 19 11.88 -5.72 18.10
CA ASP A 19 11.64 -4.30 18.42
C ASP A 19 10.54 -3.65 17.57
N VAL A 20 10.03 -4.35 16.54
CA VAL A 20 9.00 -3.77 15.69
C VAL A 20 8.19 -4.85 14.97
N THR A 21 6.91 -4.57 14.76
CA THR A 21 6.03 -5.35 13.88
C THR A 21 5.62 -4.45 12.74
N ILE A 22 5.86 -4.88 11.52
CA ILE A 22 5.56 -4.12 10.32
C ILE A 22 4.43 -4.83 9.55
N ARG A 23 3.39 -4.10 9.23
CA ARG A 23 2.26 -4.61 8.44
C ARG A 23 1.97 -3.65 7.31
N VAL A 24 1.79 -4.18 6.09
CA VAL A 24 1.35 -3.39 4.94
C VAL A 24 0.31 -4.20 4.20
N TRP A 25 -0.80 -3.55 3.85
CA TRP A 25 -1.87 -4.22 3.11
C TRP A 25 -2.48 -3.27 2.10
N ALA A 26 -3.13 -3.85 1.08
CA ALA A 26 -3.77 -3.11 0.01
C ALA A 26 -5.25 -3.48 -0.05
N THR A 27 -6.08 -2.48 -0.32
CA THR A 27 -7.52 -2.64 -0.44
C THR A 27 -7.99 -1.84 -1.66
N ILE A 28 -8.99 -2.33 -2.37
CA ILE A 28 -9.64 -1.55 -3.41
C ILE A 28 -11.11 -1.44 -3.04
N THR A 29 -11.60 -0.23 -2.93
CA THR A 29 -13.00 0.04 -2.62
C THR A 29 -13.53 1.01 -3.65
N ASP A 30 -14.55 0.59 -4.38
CA ASP A 30 -15.18 1.43 -5.39
C ASP A 30 -14.14 1.92 -6.42
N GLY A 31 -13.25 1.02 -6.81
CA GLY A 31 -12.22 1.31 -7.80
C GLY A 31 -11.03 2.11 -7.30
N LYS A 32 -10.99 2.45 -6.03
CA LYS A 32 -9.92 3.25 -5.43
C LYS A 32 -8.99 2.37 -4.61
N LEU A 33 -7.73 2.40 -4.95
CA LEU A 33 -6.70 1.65 -4.24
C LEU A 33 -6.22 2.42 -3.01
N GLU A 34 -6.11 1.71 -1.90
CA GLU A 34 -5.45 2.22 -0.71
C GLU A 34 -4.39 1.23 -0.29
N ILE A 35 -3.18 1.71 -0.10
CA ILE A 35 -2.11 0.90 0.50
C ILE A 35 -1.87 1.49 1.87
N ALA A 36 -2.08 0.68 2.91
CA ALA A 36 -1.96 1.11 4.30
C ALA A 36 -0.81 0.38 4.96
N GLY A 37 -0.14 1.06 5.88
CA GLY A 37 0.94 0.46 6.63
C GLY A 37 0.87 0.84 8.09
N GLN A 38 1.46 -0.03 8.92
CA GLN A 38 1.48 0.16 10.36
C GLN A 38 2.79 -0.41 10.92
N ASP A 39 3.52 0.42 11.64
CA ASP A 39 4.73 0.00 12.34
C ASP A 39 4.46 0.14 13.84
N LEU A 40 4.62 -0.97 14.57
CA LEU A 40 4.35 -1.03 16.00
C LEU A 40 5.59 -1.50 16.73
N GLY A 41 5.88 -0.91 17.92
CA GLY A 41 6.95 -1.41 18.76
C GLY A 41 7.81 -0.31 19.39
N GLU A 42 8.83 -0.74 20.12
CA GLU A 42 9.71 0.15 20.87
C GLU A 42 10.46 1.14 19.98
N PHE A 43 10.88 0.68 18.80
CA PHE A 43 11.60 1.54 17.87
C PHE A 43 10.73 2.74 17.48
N VAL A 44 9.46 2.49 17.19
CA VAL A 44 8.52 3.55 16.83
C VAL A 44 8.34 4.51 18.01
N GLU A 45 8.23 3.98 19.22
CA GLU A 45 8.09 4.79 20.42
C GLU A 45 9.29 5.71 20.64
N GLU A 46 10.51 5.20 20.44
CA GLU A 46 11.73 5.99 20.60
C GLU A 46 11.81 7.12 19.59
N VAL A 47 11.44 6.87 18.34
CA VAL A 47 11.56 7.85 17.25
C VAL A 47 10.43 8.86 17.28
N TRP A 48 9.21 8.39 17.53
CA TRP A 48 8.00 9.22 17.34
C TRP A 48 7.30 9.58 18.64
N GLY A 49 7.73 9.02 19.76
CA GLY A 49 7.08 9.26 21.05
C GLY A 49 5.80 8.44 21.24
N ASP A 50 5.55 7.47 20.37
CA ASP A 50 4.39 6.62 20.39
C ASP A 50 4.79 5.27 19.81
N SER A 51 4.14 4.20 20.26
CA SER A 51 4.45 2.85 19.80
C SER A 51 3.73 2.48 18.50
N ASP A 52 3.00 3.41 17.89
CA ASP A 52 2.17 3.17 16.73
C ASP A 52 2.39 4.26 15.68
N TYR A 53 2.79 3.85 14.49
CA TYR A 53 2.93 4.73 13.34
C TYR A 53 2.12 4.15 12.19
N GLU A 54 1.15 4.92 11.68
CA GLU A 54 0.28 4.50 10.60
C GLU A 54 0.45 5.41 9.40
N TYR A 55 0.31 4.86 8.20
CA TYR A 55 0.41 5.65 6.98
C TYR A 55 -0.45 5.04 5.87
N TRP A 56 -0.81 5.89 4.91
CA TRP A 56 -1.70 5.51 3.81
C TRP A 56 -1.25 6.15 2.51
N TYR A 57 -1.32 5.36 1.43
CA TYR A 57 -1.20 5.85 0.06
C TYR A 57 -2.57 5.66 -0.58
N ASN A 58 -3.23 6.76 -0.94
CA ASN A 58 -4.58 6.75 -1.49
C ASN A 58 -4.58 7.15 -2.95
N PHE A 59 -5.18 6.33 -3.80
CA PHE A 59 -5.24 6.54 -5.23
C PHE A 59 -6.70 6.79 -5.65
N SER A 60 -6.91 7.75 -6.56
CA SER A 60 -8.22 7.94 -7.17
C SER A 60 -8.52 6.74 -8.10
N ARG A 61 -9.74 6.64 -8.58
CA ARG A 61 -10.10 5.58 -9.54
C ARG A 61 -9.21 5.65 -10.77
N GLU A 62 -9.00 6.85 -11.28
CA GLU A 62 -8.19 7.07 -12.47
C GLU A 62 -6.76 6.63 -12.27
N GLU A 63 -6.15 7.02 -11.15
CA GLU A 63 -4.77 6.65 -10.86
C GLU A 63 -4.64 5.17 -10.52
N THR A 64 -5.66 4.59 -9.89
CA THR A 64 -5.71 3.15 -9.65
C THR A 64 -5.68 2.39 -10.97
N ASP A 65 -6.49 2.82 -11.95
CA ASP A 65 -6.51 2.19 -13.27
C ASP A 65 -5.15 2.29 -13.96
N LYS A 66 -4.50 3.44 -13.85
CA LYS A 66 -3.17 3.62 -14.43
C LYS A 66 -2.17 2.65 -13.80
N LEU A 67 -2.17 2.56 -12.49
CA LEU A 67 -1.24 1.69 -11.79
C LEU A 67 -1.47 0.22 -12.15
N LEU A 68 -2.72 -0.22 -12.10
CA LEU A 68 -3.05 -1.59 -12.45
C LEU A 68 -2.70 -1.91 -13.92
N GLY A 69 -2.84 -0.94 -14.80
CA GLY A 69 -2.42 -1.10 -16.18
C GLY A 69 -0.93 -1.32 -16.32
N VAL A 70 -0.13 -0.53 -15.59
CA VAL A 70 1.33 -0.63 -15.64
C VAL A 70 1.84 -1.97 -15.11
N ILE A 71 1.22 -2.48 -14.04
CA ILE A 71 1.66 -3.74 -13.44
C ILE A 71 0.91 -4.96 -13.99
N ASN A 72 0.11 -4.75 -15.03
CA ASN A 72 -0.68 -5.83 -15.67
C ASN A 72 -1.61 -6.51 -14.67
N GLY A 73 -2.31 -5.71 -13.88
CA GLY A 73 -3.11 -6.19 -12.76
C GLY A 73 -4.61 -5.98 -12.87
N LYS A 74 -5.13 -5.59 -14.02
CA LYS A 74 -6.56 -5.30 -14.14
C LYS A 74 -7.44 -6.53 -13.97
N LYS A 75 -6.97 -7.69 -14.41
CA LYS A 75 -7.75 -8.94 -14.29
C LYS A 75 -7.65 -9.52 -12.88
N ASN A 76 -6.49 -9.40 -12.27
CA ASN A 76 -6.26 -9.92 -10.92
C ASN A 76 -5.41 -8.94 -10.12
N PRO A 77 -6.03 -7.89 -9.58
CA PRO A 77 -5.29 -6.86 -8.85
C PRO A 77 -4.51 -7.41 -7.65
N ALA A 78 -5.10 -8.34 -6.90
CA ALA A 78 -4.45 -8.90 -5.71
C ALA A 78 -3.13 -9.57 -6.06
N GLU A 79 -3.12 -10.39 -7.09
CA GLU A 79 -1.90 -11.08 -7.51
C GLU A 79 -0.83 -10.10 -7.98
N ALA A 80 -1.24 -9.13 -8.80
CA ALA A 80 -0.30 -8.15 -9.34
C ALA A 80 0.31 -7.28 -8.23
N LEU A 81 -0.51 -6.82 -7.29
CA LEU A 81 -0.03 -6.01 -6.18
C LEU A 81 0.93 -6.79 -5.31
N LYS A 82 0.63 -8.05 -5.03
CA LYS A 82 1.54 -8.92 -4.27
C LYS A 82 2.85 -9.13 -5.01
N ARG A 83 2.77 -9.42 -6.31
CA ARG A 83 3.95 -9.68 -7.11
C ARG A 83 4.90 -8.48 -7.12
N GLU A 84 4.33 -7.28 -7.28
CA GLU A 84 5.13 -6.07 -7.47
C GLU A 84 5.56 -5.40 -6.18
N PHE A 85 4.72 -5.43 -5.16
CA PHE A 85 4.89 -4.57 -3.98
C PHE A 85 4.97 -5.30 -2.65
N SER A 86 5.30 -6.58 -2.65
CA SER A 86 5.46 -7.33 -1.39
C SER A 86 6.80 -7.04 -0.72
N GLY A 87 6.84 -7.24 0.59
CA GLY A 87 8.05 -7.13 1.37
C GLY A 87 8.29 -5.72 1.90
N GLU A 88 9.38 -5.58 2.64
CA GLU A 88 9.68 -4.30 3.31
C GLU A 88 10.02 -3.18 2.33
N SER A 89 10.49 -3.52 1.14
CA SER A 89 10.80 -2.51 0.12
C SER A 89 9.66 -2.30 -0.87
N GLY A 90 8.51 -2.94 -0.65
CA GLY A 90 7.40 -2.87 -1.59
C GLY A 90 6.86 -1.47 -1.80
N CYS A 91 6.69 -0.70 -0.72
CA CYS A 91 6.19 0.68 -0.85
C CYS A 91 7.20 1.57 -1.58
N ARG A 92 8.49 1.36 -1.37
CA ARG A 92 9.51 2.11 -2.10
C ARG A 92 9.43 1.81 -3.60
N ARG A 93 9.30 0.55 -3.95
CA ARG A 93 9.16 0.16 -5.37
C ARG A 93 7.89 0.75 -5.98
N MET A 94 6.82 0.78 -5.20
CA MET A 94 5.56 1.38 -5.63
C MET A 94 5.73 2.88 -5.92
N ARG A 95 6.38 3.60 -5.01
CA ARG A 95 6.62 5.03 -5.22
C ARG A 95 7.48 5.29 -6.44
N GLU A 96 8.53 4.49 -6.63
CA GLU A 96 9.42 4.64 -7.78
C GLU A 96 8.69 4.37 -9.10
N LEU A 97 7.84 3.34 -9.10
CA LEU A 97 7.07 3.01 -10.28
C LEU A 97 6.06 4.09 -10.62
N CYS A 98 5.40 4.64 -9.60
CA CYS A 98 4.44 5.74 -9.79
C CYS A 98 5.14 6.97 -10.36
N GLU A 99 6.30 7.33 -9.82
CA GLU A 99 7.06 8.46 -10.32
C GLU A 99 7.46 8.26 -11.77
N ALA A 100 7.93 7.07 -12.11
CA ALA A 100 8.38 6.77 -13.47
C ALA A 100 7.23 6.80 -14.49
N ASN A 101 6.00 6.61 -14.05
CA ASN A 101 4.83 6.50 -14.92
C ASN A 101 3.83 7.64 -14.76
N GLY A 102 4.16 8.68 -14.00
CA GLY A 102 3.27 9.82 -13.81
C GLY A 102 1.99 9.48 -13.07
N ILE A 103 2.03 8.50 -12.19
CA ILE A 103 0.89 8.08 -11.39
C ILE A 103 0.90 8.84 -10.07
N LYS A 104 -0.22 9.44 -9.72
CA LYS A 104 -0.35 10.29 -8.54
C LYS A 104 -1.11 9.58 -7.42
N TYR A 105 -0.77 9.92 -6.20
CA TYR A 105 -1.46 9.43 -5.01
C TYR A 105 -1.34 10.46 -3.90
N GLU A 106 -2.17 10.33 -2.89
CA GLU A 106 -2.09 11.17 -1.70
C GLU A 106 -1.52 10.33 -0.57
N PHE A 107 -0.49 10.88 0.09
CA PHE A 107 0.13 10.22 1.23
C PHE A 107 -0.29 10.93 2.51
N SER A 108 -0.67 10.15 3.52
CA SER A 108 -0.96 10.67 4.85
C SER A 108 -0.38 9.73 5.89
N SER A 109 -0.07 10.28 7.05
CA SER A 109 0.48 9.48 8.15
C SER A 109 -0.04 10.00 9.48
N TYR A 110 -0.02 9.13 10.47
CA TYR A 110 -0.48 9.43 11.82
C TYR A 110 0.41 8.72 12.81
N VAL A 111 0.79 9.46 13.85
CA VAL A 111 1.67 8.95 14.92
C VAL A 111 0.95 8.98 16.24
#